data_6c0dfb9244e4aa23c4ba437a81fef44e
#
_entry.id   6c0dfb9244e4aa23c4ba437a81fef44e
#
_cell.length_a   1.000
_cell.length_b   1.000
_cell.length_c   1.000
_cell.angle_alpha   90.00
_cell.angle_beta   90.00
_cell.angle_gamma   90.00
#
_symmetry.space_group_name_H-M   'P 1'
#
loop_
_entity.id
_entity.type
_entity.pdbx_description
1 polymer ?
#
loop_
_entity_poly.entity_id
_entity_poly.type
_entity_poly.pdbx_seq_one_letter_code
_entity_poly.pdbx_strand_id
1 'polypeptide(L)'
;MKRLLFIFCFISVITAQFEPSNTQYKGFSKINCLGLIISGLEDELLLSKIEKSFFSFGEKTLTKQIKLGFFTDCPLYPLSINFFTIQNKDGTFSGTISVALEATAESTTIEVKYPSVDEENWYYQVGFMPIIEDKKVISNSDNSYMLSQTKILLQRVLDQFALHLIENP
;
A
#
# COMPACT_ATOMS: atom_id res chain seq x y z
N MET A 1 38.90 -32.44 -2.69
CA MET A 1 38.80 -31.00 -2.42
C MET A 1 38.19 -30.19 -3.59
N LYS A 2 37.15 -30.66 -4.28
CA LYS A 2 36.51 -29.93 -5.41
C LYS A 2 35.01 -29.69 -5.22
N ARG A 3 34.42 -30.00 -4.03
CA ARG A 3 32.99 -29.85 -3.79
C ARG A 3 32.59 -28.66 -2.88
N LEU A 4 33.57 -27.93 -2.35
CA LEU A 4 33.30 -26.79 -1.45
C LEU A 4 33.17 -25.44 -2.19
N LEU A 5 33.59 -25.37 -3.47
CA LEU A 5 33.55 -24.11 -4.22
C LEU A 5 32.15 -23.78 -4.81
N PHE A 6 31.26 -24.77 -4.90
CA PHE A 6 29.92 -24.56 -5.50
C PHE A 6 28.90 -24.00 -4.54
N ILE A 7 29.13 -24.12 -3.22
CA ILE A 7 28.18 -23.62 -2.20
C ILE A 7 28.32 -22.13 -1.97
N PHE A 8 29.50 -21.56 -2.20
CA PHE A 8 29.73 -20.12 -2.02
C PHE A 8 29.16 -19.25 -3.14
N CYS A 9 28.99 -19.77 -4.36
CA CYS A 9 28.37 -19.00 -5.46
C CYS A 9 26.85 -18.89 -5.35
N PHE A 10 26.17 -19.78 -4.62
CA PHE A 10 24.71 -19.73 -4.49
C PHE A 10 24.22 -18.77 -3.39
N ILE A 11 25.08 -18.44 -2.42
CA ILE A 11 24.72 -17.52 -1.33
C ILE A 11 24.82 -16.05 -1.78
N SER A 12 25.63 -15.75 -2.78
CA SER A 12 25.80 -14.38 -3.29
C SER A 12 24.67 -13.90 -4.19
N VAL A 13 23.74 -14.76 -4.61
CA VAL A 13 22.63 -14.39 -5.52
C VAL A 13 21.35 -14.06 -4.77
N ILE A 14 21.27 -14.41 -3.47
CA ILE A 14 20.04 -14.20 -2.66
C ILE A 14 20.06 -12.83 -1.95
N THR A 15 21.16 -12.11 -1.99
CA THR A 15 21.23 -10.74 -1.49
C THR A 15 21.17 -9.68 -2.59
N ALA A 16 20.48 -9.95 -3.70
CA ALA A 16 19.88 -8.86 -4.46
C ALA A 16 18.80 -8.25 -3.56
N GLN A 17 19.26 -7.44 -2.62
CA GLN A 17 18.43 -6.52 -1.90
C GLN A 17 17.66 -5.74 -2.96
N PHE A 18 16.34 -5.91 -2.97
CA PHE A 18 15.48 -4.87 -3.46
C PHE A 18 15.81 -3.64 -2.59
N GLU A 19 16.76 -2.85 -3.02
CA GLU A 19 16.82 -1.48 -2.55
C GLU A 19 15.46 -0.90 -2.92
N PRO A 20 14.66 -0.45 -1.94
CA PRO A 20 13.47 0.31 -2.27
C PRO A 20 13.99 1.43 -3.15
N SER A 21 13.50 1.49 -4.38
CA SER A 21 13.84 2.57 -5.28
C SER A 21 13.50 3.85 -4.53
N ASN A 22 14.54 4.57 -4.08
CA ASN A 22 14.43 5.89 -3.46
C ASN A 22 14.07 6.90 -4.56
N THR A 23 13.00 6.62 -5.28
CA THR A 23 12.31 7.61 -6.09
C THR A 23 11.60 8.52 -5.10
N GLN A 24 12.32 9.58 -4.67
CA GLN A 24 11.72 10.64 -3.90
C GLN A 24 10.55 11.18 -4.71
N TYR A 25 9.35 10.80 -4.31
CA TYR A 25 8.15 11.39 -4.88
C TYR A 25 8.14 12.88 -4.54
N LYS A 26 8.25 13.73 -5.56
CA LYS A 26 8.33 15.19 -5.42
C LYS A 26 6.97 15.88 -5.39
N GLY A 27 5.88 15.12 -5.37
CA GLY A 27 4.51 15.64 -5.52
C GLY A 27 3.71 15.75 -4.24
N PHE A 28 4.30 15.57 -3.06
CA PHE A 28 3.56 15.58 -1.78
C PHE A 28 2.78 16.87 -1.55
N SER A 29 3.33 18.03 -1.92
CA SER A 29 2.66 19.33 -1.78
C SER A 29 1.41 19.49 -2.66
N LYS A 30 1.21 18.62 -3.65
CA LYS A 30 0.03 18.62 -4.52
C LYS A 30 -1.11 17.75 -3.95
N ILE A 31 -0.83 16.97 -2.92
CA ILE A 31 -1.82 16.08 -2.31
C ILE A 31 -2.73 16.90 -1.40
N ASN A 32 -3.96 17.09 -1.82
CA ASN A 32 -4.98 17.83 -1.08
C ASN A 32 -6.16 16.96 -0.66
N CYS A 33 -6.19 15.71 -1.08
CA CYS A 33 -7.26 14.75 -0.79
C CYS A 33 -6.69 13.33 -0.72
N LEU A 34 -7.06 12.57 0.32
CA LEU A 34 -6.74 11.14 0.44
C LEU A 34 -8.02 10.31 0.36
N GLY A 35 -8.04 9.33 -0.53
CA GLY A 35 -9.17 8.43 -0.74
C GLY A 35 -8.92 7.04 -0.17
N LEU A 36 -9.74 6.60 0.79
CA LEU A 36 -9.61 5.27 1.38
C LEU A 36 -10.10 4.18 0.41
N ILE A 37 -9.26 3.16 0.23
CA ILE A 37 -9.62 1.88 -0.41
C ILE A 37 -9.30 0.75 0.58
N ILE A 38 -10.22 -0.19 0.77
CA ILE A 38 -9.97 -1.42 1.54
C ILE A 38 -10.30 -2.61 0.65
N SER A 39 -9.39 -3.57 0.56
CA SER A 39 -9.57 -4.78 -0.23
C SER A 39 -9.18 -6.05 0.51
N GLY A 40 -9.76 -7.18 0.12
CA GLY A 40 -9.45 -8.50 0.67
C GLY A 40 -10.00 -8.74 2.09
N LEU A 41 -11.01 -7.98 2.51
CA LEU A 41 -11.68 -8.14 3.80
C LEU A 41 -13.20 -8.15 3.62
N GLU A 42 -13.87 -9.21 4.12
CA GLU A 42 -15.32 -9.40 4.02
C GLU A 42 -16.08 -9.05 5.32
N ASP A 43 -15.38 -8.95 6.46
CA ASP A 43 -16.00 -8.65 7.76
C ASP A 43 -16.40 -7.16 7.83
N GLU A 44 -17.69 -6.88 7.69
CA GLU A 44 -18.26 -5.52 7.70
C GLU A 44 -17.98 -4.76 9.00
N LEU A 45 -17.96 -5.47 10.15
CA LEU A 45 -17.68 -4.83 11.45
C LEU A 45 -16.22 -4.39 11.52
N LEU A 46 -15.30 -5.22 11.00
CA LEU A 46 -13.90 -4.90 10.96
C LEU A 46 -13.62 -3.76 9.95
N LEU A 47 -14.27 -3.79 8.78
CA LEU A 47 -14.24 -2.70 7.79
C LEU A 47 -14.64 -1.37 8.44
N SER A 48 -15.79 -1.31 9.08
CA SER A 48 -16.27 -0.09 9.73
C SER A 48 -15.33 0.45 10.81
N LYS A 49 -14.65 -0.43 11.56
CA LYS A 49 -13.65 -0.01 12.56
C LYS A 49 -12.37 0.54 11.91
N ILE A 50 -11.96 -0.01 10.78
CA ILE A 50 -10.80 0.48 10.01
C ILE A 50 -11.11 1.84 9.40
N GLU A 51 -12.27 2.00 8.77
CA GLU A 51 -12.73 3.28 8.22
C GLU A 51 -12.73 4.38 9.28
N LYS A 52 -13.33 4.12 10.44
CA LYS A 52 -13.35 5.07 11.58
C LYS A 52 -11.93 5.42 12.03
N SER A 53 -11.02 4.45 11.99
CA SER A 53 -9.62 4.69 12.37
C SER A 53 -8.91 5.57 11.35
N PHE A 54 -9.15 5.38 10.04
CA PHE A 54 -8.60 6.23 8.98
C PHE A 54 -9.01 7.69 9.18
N PHE A 55 -10.29 7.98 9.33
CA PHE A 55 -10.75 9.35 9.53
C PHE A 55 -10.21 9.94 10.83
N SER A 56 -10.27 9.18 11.94
CA SER A 56 -9.79 9.67 13.24
C SER A 56 -8.29 9.93 13.29
N PHE A 57 -7.48 9.09 12.66
CA PHE A 57 -6.02 9.27 12.61
C PHE A 57 -5.65 10.38 11.63
N GLY A 58 -6.26 10.40 10.45
CA GLY A 58 -6.02 11.44 9.46
C GLY A 58 -6.35 12.83 9.99
N GLU A 59 -7.48 13.02 10.64
CA GLU A 59 -7.87 14.31 11.27
C GLU A 59 -6.90 14.78 12.35
N LYS A 60 -6.26 13.85 13.07
CA LYS A 60 -5.28 14.17 14.12
C LYS A 60 -3.89 14.44 13.58
N THR A 61 -3.50 13.72 12.53
CA THR A 61 -2.11 13.69 12.03
C THR A 61 -1.90 14.70 10.90
N LEU A 62 -2.89 14.86 10.02
CA LEU A 62 -2.78 15.69 8.84
C LEU A 62 -3.28 17.13 9.10
N THR A 63 -2.77 18.05 8.33
CA THR A 63 -3.23 19.44 8.38
C THR A 63 -4.66 19.55 7.85
N LYS A 64 -5.40 20.59 8.28
CA LYS A 64 -6.78 20.85 7.81
C LYS A 64 -6.93 21.06 6.30
N GLN A 65 -5.81 21.20 5.59
CA GLN A 65 -5.80 21.37 4.13
C GLN A 65 -5.98 20.06 3.37
N ILE A 66 -5.77 18.90 4.03
CA ILE A 66 -5.94 17.58 3.41
C ILE A 66 -7.36 17.09 3.67
N LYS A 67 -8.16 16.97 2.61
CA LYS A 67 -9.48 16.35 2.68
C LYS A 67 -9.31 14.82 2.81
N LEU A 68 -10.12 14.21 3.67
CA LEU A 68 -10.25 12.77 3.80
C LEU A 68 -11.59 12.33 3.22
N GLY A 69 -11.59 11.25 2.44
CA GLY A 69 -12.79 10.69 1.83
C GLY A 69 -12.62 9.24 1.45
N PHE A 70 -13.60 8.67 0.78
CA PHE A 70 -13.45 7.41 0.09
C PHE A 70 -12.82 7.63 -1.29
N PHE A 71 -12.34 6.55 -1.91
CA PHE A 71 -11.68 6.63 -3.22
C PHE A 71 -12.55 7.31 -4.29
N THR A 72 -13.87 7.11 -4.25
CA THR A 72 -14.82 7.79 -5.15
C THR A 72 -14.80 9.32 -5.05
N ASP A 73 -14.44 9.84 -3.88
CA ASP A 73 -14.38 11.28 -3.62
C ASP A 73 -12.97 11.87 -3.83
N CYS A 74 -11.94 11.04 -3.68
CA CYS A 74 -10.54 11.41 -3.71
C CYS A 74 -9.72 10.39 -4.53
N PRO A 75 -9.88 10.31 -5.86
CA PRO A 75 -9.33 9.21 -6.65
C PRO A 75 -7.83 9.33 -6.96
N LEU A 76 -7.24 10.53 -6.84
CA LEU A 76 -5.85 10.76 -7.29
C LEU A 76 -4.80 10.17 -6.35
N TYR A 77 -5.08 10.16 -5.06
CA TYR A 77 -4.16 9.71 -4.02
C TYR A 77 -4.87 8.75 -3.07
N PRO A 78 -5.05 7.50 -3.48
CA PRO A 78 -5.66 6.51 -2.61
C PRO A 78 -4.71 6.11 -1.47
N LEU A 79 -5.29 5.96 -0.28
CA LEU A 79 -4.70 5.22 0.80
C LEU A 79 -5.32 3.83 0.80
N SER A 80 -4.55 2.86 0.31
CA SER A 80 -4.98 1.48 0.13
C SER A 80 -4.64 0.64 1.34
N ILE A 81 -5.61 -0.13 1.84
CA ILE A 81 -5.42 -1.13 2.88
C ILE A 81 -5.77 -2.49 2.27
N ASN A 82 -4.76 -3.32 2.08
CA ASN A 82 -4.91 -4.60 1.38
C ASN A 82 -4.68 -5.77 2.34
N PHE A 83 -5.64 -6.69 2.39
CA PHE A 83 -5.57 -7.93 3.15
C PHE A 83 -5.33 -9.09 2.19
N PHE A 84 -4.08 -9.50 2.06
CA PHE A 84 -3.68 -10.72 1.34
C PHE A 84 -3.65 -11.89 2.32
N THR A 85 -4.83 -12.26 2.83
CA THR A 85 -4.95 -13.25 3.91
C THR A 85 -5.80 -14.44 3.47
N ILE A 86 -5.50 -15.59 4.07
CA ILE A 86 -6.31 -16.81 4.00
C ILE A 86 -6.86 -17.11 5.39
N GLN A 87 -8.10 -17.55 5.45
CA GLN A 87 -8.69 -18.05 6.69
C GLN A 87 -8.25 -19.50 6.92
N ASN A 88 -7.72 -19.78 8.10
CA ASN A 88 -7.34 -21.10 8.55
C ASN A 88 -8.57 -21.90 9.01
N LYS A 89 -8.44 -23.21 9.18
CA LYS A 89 -9.54 -24.10 9.63
C LYS A 89 -10.10 -23.75 11.00
N ASP A 90 -9.30 -23.12 11.86
CA ASP A 90 -9.68 -22.69 13.21
C ASP A 90 -10.32 -21.29 13.24
N GLY A 91 -10.56 -20.69 12.07
CA GLY A 91 -11.13 -19.34 11.94
C GLY A 91 -10.13 -18.20 12.08
N THR A 92 -8.85 -18.47 12.33
CA THR A 92 -7.79 -17.46 12.34
C THR A 92 -7.34 -17.12 10.92
N PHE A 93 -6.52 -16.07 10.77
CA PHE A 93 -6.00 -15.60 9.48
C PHE A 93 -4.48 -15.65 9.43
N SER A 94 -3.95 -15.99 8.26
CA SER A 94 -2.52 -15.93 7.96
C SER A 94 -2.29 -15.25 6.62
N GLY A 95 -1.24 -14.44 6.50
CA GLY A 95 -0.93 -13.73 5.26
C GLY A 95 -0.24 -12.39 5.51
N THR A 96 -0.58 -11.40 4.73
CA THR A 96 0.02 -10.06 4.81
C THR A 96 -1.06 -8.98 4.82
N ILE A 97 -0.89 -7.99 5.70
CA ILE A 97 -1.62 -6.73 5.68
C ILE A 97 -0.65 -5.68 5.12
N SER A 98 -1.06 -4.94 4.10
CA SER A 98 -0.32 -3.81 3.53
C SER A 98 -1.16 -2.55 3.64
N VAL A 99 -0.53 -1.43 4.01
CA VAL A 99 -1.10 -0.10 3.95
C VAL A 99 -0.19 0.76 3.11
N ALA A 100 -0.71 1.37 2.05
CA ALA A 100 0.05 2.19 1.14
C ALA A 100 -0.67 3.50 0.81
N LEU A 101 0.07 4.61 0.81
CA LEU A 101 -0.33 5.81 0.11
C LEU A 101 0.17 5.68 -1.33
N GLU A 102 -0.72 5.83 -2.29
CA GLU A 102 -0.44 5.63 -3.69
C GLU A 102 -0.73 6.91 -4.49
N ALA A 103 -0.10 7.03 -5.65
CA ALA A 103 -0.49 7.99 -6.68
C ALA A 103 -1.09 7.24 -7.86
N THR A 104 -2.19 7.74 -8.38
CA THR A 104 -2.69 7.28 -9.67
C THR A 104 -1.78 7.79 -10.77
N ALA A 105 -1.38 6.92 -11.66
CA ALA A 105 -0.54 7.27 -12.81
C ALA A 105 -1.36 8.01 -13.89
N GLU A 106 -2.03 9.10 -13.56
CA GLU A 106 -2.61 10.00 -14.60
C GLU A 106 -1.53 10.64 -15.49
N SER A 107 -0.27 10.65 -15.03
CA SER A 107 0.82 11.28 -15.77
C SER A 107 1.71 10.33 -16.55
N THR A 108 1.53 9.04 -16.42
CA THR A 108 2.25 8.03 -17.20
C THR A 108 1.24 7.13 -17.87
N THR A 109 0.77 7.54 -19.03
CA THR A 109 0.17 6.61 -20.00
C THR A 109 1.26 5.61 -20.34
N ILE A 110 1.32 4.50 -19.61
CA ILE A 110 2.15 3.38 -20.01
C ILE A 110 1.39 2.75 -21.17
N GLU A 111 1.74 3.14 -22.39
CA GLU A 111 1.33 2.45 -23.59
C GLU A 111 1.96 1.05 -23.55
N VAL A 112 1.24 0.10 -23.00
CA VAL A 112 1.64 -1.31 -23.11
C VAL A 112 1.20 -1.78 -24.49
N LYS A 113 2.11 -1.69 -25.45
CA LYS A 113 1.90 -2.23 -26.77
C LYS A 113 2.07 -3.74 -26.72
N TYR A 114 0.95 -4.48 -26.69
CA TYR A 114 0.99 -5.93 -26.86
C TYR A 114 1.09 -6.23 -28.37
N PRO A 115 2.11 -6.99 -28.82
CA PRO A 115 2.34 -7.26 -30.26
C PRO A 115 1.24 -8.09 -30.95
N SER A 116 0.25 -8.59 -30.23
CA SER A 116 -0.79 -9.51 -30.72
C SER A 116 -2.21 -8.95 -30.67
N VAL A 117 -2.40 -7.67 -30.37
CA VAL A 117 -3.74 -7.06 -30.29
C VAL A 117 -3.84 -5.97 -31.35
N ASP A 118 -4.88 -6.07 -32.21
CA ASP A 118 -5.19 -5.07 -33.24
C ASP A 118 -5.28 -3.66 -32.61
N GLU A 119 -4.86 -2.65 -33.37
CA GLU A 119 -4.67 -1.25 -32.93
C GLU A 119 -5.92 -0.59 -32.30
N GLU A 120 -7.09 -1.21 -32.35
CA GLU A 120 -8.34 -0.67 -31.78
C GLU A 120 -8.56 -1.01 -30.29
N ASN A 121 -7.76 -1.88 -29.66
CA ASN A 121 -7.93 -2.30 -28.28
C ASN A 121 -6.79 -1.80 -27.38
N TRP A 122 -6.75 -0.49 -27.15
CA TRP A 122 -5.87 0.11 -26.15
C TRP A 122 -6.50 -0.03 -24.74
N TYR A 123 -5.90 -0.85 -23.89
CA TYR A 123 -6.27 -0.90 -22.48
C TYR A 123 -5.44 0.11 -21.71
N TYR A 124 -6.09 1.15 -21.20
CA TYR A 124 -5.50 2.03 -20.18
C TYR A 124 -5.49 1.28 -18.86
N GLN A 125 -4.36 0.74 -18.48
CA GLN A 125 -4.17 0.25 -17.13
C GLN A 125 -3.86 1.46 -16.25
N VAL A 126 -4.82 1.89 -15.43
CA VAL A 126 -4.57 2.86 -14.36
C VAL A 126 -3.72 2.12 -13.31
N GLY A 127 -2.41 2.34 -13.36
CA GLY A 127 -1.50 1.81 -12.36
C GLY A 127 -1.54 2.68 -11.10
N PHE A 128 -1.62 2.04 -9.94
CA PHE A 128 -1.33 2.70 -8.67
C PHE A 128 0.15 2.50 -8.36
N MET A 129 0.85 3.59 -8.08
CA MET A 129 2.25 3.56 -7.68
C MET A 129 2.36 3.88 -6.20
N PRO A 130 2.84 2.95 -5.35
CA PRO A 130 3.01 3.23 -3.93
C PRO A 130 4.09 4.32 -3.75
N ILE A 131 3.72 5.35 -2.98
CA ILE A 131 4.61 6.45 -2.59
C ILE A 131 5.18 6.19 -1.21
N ILE A 132 4.33 5.70 -0.30
CA ILE A 132 4.66 5.26 1.05
C ILE A 132 3.96 3.93 1.25
N GLU A 133 4.68 2.92 1.70
CA GLU A 133 4.11 1.60 2.02
C GLU A 133 4.67 1.07 3.33
N ASP A 134 3.80 0.48 4.14
CA ASP A 134 4.19 -0.36 5.28
C ASP A 134 3.36 -1.65 5.27
N LYS A 135 3.96 -2.74 5.72
CA LYS A 135 3.31 -4.05 5.69
C LYS A 135 3.67 -4.93 6.87
N LYS A 136 2.78 -5.84 7.20
CA LYS A 136 2.91 -6.80 8.29
C LYS A 136 2.51 -8.20 7.84
N VAL A 137 3.40 -9.15 8.04
CA VAL A 137 3.06 -10.58 7.96
C VAL A 137 2.38 -10.99 9.25
N ILE A 138 1.27 -11.71 9.13
CA ILE A 138 0.49 -12.25 10.24
C ILE A 138 0.38 -13.77 10.12
N SER A 139 0.27 -14.47 11.25
CA SER A 139 0.10 -15.92 11.28
C SER A 139 -0.83 -16.27 12.44
N ASN A 140 -1.82 -17.11 12.17
CA ASN A 140 -2.82 -17.58 13.17
C ASN A 140 -3.42 -16.43 13.98
N SER A 141 -3.79 -15.36 13.32
CA SER A 141 -4.24 -14.11 13.93
C SER A 141 -5.75 -13.99 13.89
N ASP A 142 -6.35 -13.51 14.96
CA ASP A 142 -7.78 -13.17 15.00
C ASP A 142 -8.07 -11.76 14.45
N ASN A 143 -9.35 -11.43 14.30
CA ASN A 143 -9.80 -10.13 13.84
C ASN A 143 -9.33 -8.97 14.74
N SER A 144 -9.18 -9.20 16.04
CA SER A 144 -8.72 -8.17 17.00
C SER A 144 -7.26 -7.83 16.76
N TYR A 145 -6.43 -8.84 16.56
CA TYR A 145 -5.02 -8.66 16.21
C TYR A 145 -4.86 -8.01 14.84
N MET A 146 -5.61 -8.46 13.82
CA MET A 146 -5.60 -7.84 12.48
C MET A 146 -5.96 -6.36 12.56
N LEU A 147 -7.03 -6.00 13.28
CA LEU A 147 -7.42 -4.60 13.49
C LEU A 147 -6.31 -3.78 14.16
N SER A 148 -5.68 -4.35 15.20
CA SER A 148 -4.58 -3.69 15.91
C SER A 148 -3.40 -3.42 14.99
N GLN A 149 -2.98 -4.41 14.20
CA GLN A 149 -1.87 -4.27 13.26
C GLN A 149 -2.21 -3.28 12.14
N THR A 150 -3.42 -3.34 11.59
CA THR A 150 -3.88 -2.37 10.57
C THR A 150 -3.82 -0.93 11.09
N LYS A 151 -4.24 -0.69 12.33
CA LYS A 151 -4.16 0.64 12.96
C LYS A 151 -2.72 1.14 13.10
N ILE A 152 -1.80 0.26 13.49
CA ILE A 152 -0.38 0.61 13.62
C ILE A 152 0.21 0.98 12.26
N LEU A 153 -0.04 0.17 11.22
CA LEU A 153 0.44 0.44 9.87
C LEU A 153 -0.15 1.75 9.32
N LEU A 154 -1.46 1.93 9.49
CA LEU A 154 -2.17 3.13 9.06
C LEU A 154 -1.60 4.40 9.70
N GLN A 155 -1.38 4.37 11.02
CA GLN A 155 -0.80 5.52 11.74
C GLN A 155 0.61 5.81 11.22
N ARG A 156 1.45 4.80 11.01
CA ARG A 156 2.81 4.98 10.48
C ARG A 156 2.84 5.60 9.09
N VAL A 157 1.98 5.13 8.19
CA VAL A 157 1.89 5.68 6.82
C VAL A 157 1.44 7.13 6.86
N LEU A 158 0.44 7.46 7.70
CA LEU A 158 -0.03 8.84 7.87
C LEU A 158 1.04 9.75 8.52
N ASP A 159 1.79 9.25 9.51
CA ASP A 159 2.87 9.99 10.15
C ASP A 159 4.01 10.27 9.15
N GLN A 160 4.40 9.28 8.35
CA GLN A 160 5.40 9.47 7.29
C GLN A 160 4.93 10.47 6.25
N PHE A 161 3.66 10.40 5.84
CA PHE A 161 3.09 11.38 4.92
C PHE A 161 3.10 12.79 5.51
N ALA A 162 2.72 12.96 6.77
CA ALA A 162 2.76 14.25 7.45
C ALA A 162 4.18 14.85 7.53
N LEU A 163 5.20 14.01 7.77
CA LEU A 163 6.60 14.43 7.74
C LEU A 163 7.00 14.93 6.35
N HIS A 164 6.64 14.22 5.28
CA HIS A 164 6.94 14.65 3.92
C HIS A 164 6.25 15.97 3.53
N LEU A 165 5.06 16.25 4.07
CA LEU A 165 4.38 17.55 3.86
C LEU A 165 5.12 18.70 4.54
N ILE A 166 5.79 18.45 5.68
CA ILE A 166 6.58 19.45 6.39
C ILE A 166 7.92 19.71 5.68
N GLU A 167 8.55 18.66 5.18
CA GLU A 167 9.86 18.73 4.51
C GLU A 167 9.79 19.30 3.09
N ASN A 168 8.61 19.23 2.45
CA ASN A 168 8.37 19.67 1.06
C ASN A 168 7.12 20.55 0.99
N PRO A 169 7.14 21.76 1.60
CA PRO A 169 6.01 22.67 1.66
C PRO A 169 5.60 23.26 0.29
#